data_db2bfdf4d9ecd54abb5cf15d6d24355b
#
_entry.id   db2bfdf4d9ecd54abb5cf15d6d24355b
#
_cell.length_a   1.000
_cell.length_b   1.000
_cell.length_c   1.000
_cell.angle_alpha   90.00
_cell.angle_beta   90.00
_cell.angle_gamma   90.00
#
_symmetry.space_group_name_H-M   'P 1'
#
loop_
_entity.id
_entity.type
_entity.pdbx_description
1 polymer ?
#
loop_
_entity_poly.entity_id
_entity_poly.type
_entity_poly.pdbx_seq_one_letter_code
_entity_poly.pdbx_strand_id
1 'polypeptide(L)'
;MTQYMYDDSILVYCGATTVWDNETGSAEKQIDMITGRLKKELGMSVRRFTSQENLEERQEIKKYFKSGQYQVITAIRCLDEGVNIPGIKTAFILASSRNPKEFIQRRGRLLRKSDNKDKAVIYDFVTLPRRLEDVLPMNFESDKSIIIGELFRMQEFAGLSDNPYEAENLMNEIMFAYGAYFDVKEEVQQMEEYYGE
;
A
#
# COMPACT_ATOMS: atom_id res chain seq x y z
N MET A 1 -3.03 4.86 12.87
CA MET A 1 -2.02 3.95 13.45
C MET A 1 -1.93 3.97 14.98
N THR A 2 -2.41 5.00 15.66
CA THR A 2 -2.34 5.10 17.14
C THR A 2 -2.94 3.89 17.85
N GLN A 3 -4.03 3.32 17.36
CA GLN A 3 -4.65 2.11 17.92
C GLN A 3 -3.75 0.85 17.86
N TYR A 4 -2.69 0.87 17.04
CA TYR A 4 -1.75 -0.24 16.85
C TYR A 4 -0.40 -0.02 17.55
N MET A 5 -0.26 1.02 18.38
CA MET A 5 1.03 1.38 18.97
C MET A 5 1.63 0.28 19.89
N TYR A 6 0.81 -0.63 20.36
CA TYR A 6 1.24 -1.77 21.19
C TYR A 6 1.27 -3.10 20.43
N ASP A 7 0.88 -3.10 19.16
CA ASP A 7 0.86 -4.30 18.33
C ASP A 7 2.22 -4.54 17.67
N ASP A 8 2.42 -5.77 17.24
CA ASP A 8 3.58 -6.22 16.46
C ASP A 8 3.17 -6.72 15.07
N SER A 9 4.16 -7.13 14.29
CA SER A 9 3.94 -7.75 12.98
C SER A 9 3.28 -6.81 11.96
N ILE A 10 3.64 -5.52 12.04
CA ILE A 10 3.10 -4.45 11.21
C ILE A 10 4.06 -4.14 10.05
N LEU A 11 3.52 -4.10 8.85
CA LEU A 11 4.23 -3.59 7.67
C LEU A 11 3.65 -2.25 7.25
N VAL A 12 4.52 -1.27 6.98
CA VAL A 12 4.15 -0.02 6.31
C VAL A 12 4.88 0.05 4.97
N TYR A 13 4.14 -0.08 3.90
CA TYR A 13 4.67 -0.01 2.55
C TYR A 13 4.65 1.44 2.05
N CYS A 14 5.84 1.98 1.82
CA CYS A 14 6.06 3.37 1.43
C CYS A 14 6.45 3.50 -0.04
N GLY A 15 6.18 4.66 -0.62
CA GLY A 15 6.70 5.06 -1.92
C GLY A 15 8.20 5.38 -1.88
N ALA A 16 8.84 5.30 -3.05
CA ALA A 16 10.22 5.72 -3.23
C ALA A 16 10.35 7.25 -3.43
N THR A 17 9.24 7.95 -3.43
CA THR A 17 9.16 9.39 -3.73
C THR A 17 9.60 10.24 -2.54
N THR A 18 10.11 11.44 -2.86
CA THR A 18 10.30 12.51 -1.89
C THR A 18 8.96 13.24 -1.69
N VAL A 19 8.62 13.49 -0.44
CA VAL A 19 7.40 14.20 -0.04
C VAL A 19 7.79 15.45 0.74
N TRP A 20 6.93 16.47 0.68
CA TRP A 20 7.09 17.67 1.50
C TRP A 20 6.49 17.42 2.89
N ASP A 21 7.30 17.61 3.92
CA ASP A 21 6.82 17.56 5.28
C ASP A 21 6.48 18.97 5.77
N ASN A 22 5.20 19.22 6.00
CA ASN A 22 4.70 20.52 6.46
C ASN A 22 5.14 20.86 7.89
N GLU A 23 5.49 19.88 8.71
CA GLU A 23 5.91 20.10 10.10
C GLU A 23 7.38 20.55 10.17
N THR A 24 8.24 19.90 9.37
CA THR A 24 9.67 20.25 9.33
C THR A 24 9.99 21.33 8.31
N GLY A 25 9.07 21.62 7.38
CA GLY A 25 9.28 22.55 6.29
C GLY A 25 10.35 22.08 5.30
N SER A 26 10.55 20.77 5.16
CA SER A 26 11.59 20.18 4.32
C SER A 26 11.06 19.04 3.46
N ALA A 27 11.76 18.76 2.37
CA ALA A 27 11.47 17.60 1.52
C ALA A 27 12.33 16.42 1.95
N GLU A 28 11.69 15.29 2.27
CA GLU A 28 12.39 14.05 2.60
C GLU A 28 11.73 12.83 1.96
N LYS A 29 12.42 11.69 1.98
CA LYS A 29 11.82 10.45 1.46
C LYS A 29 10.66 10.03 2.35
N GLN A 30 9.54 9.62 1.74
CA GLN A 30 8.34 9.17 2.47
C GLN A 30 8.67 8.11 3.54
N ILE A 31 9.55 7.16 3.22
CA ILE A 31 9.93 6.11 4.18
C ILE A 31 10.66 6.68 5.41
N ASP A 32 11.50 7.69 5.24
CA ASP A 32 12.28 8.29 6.34
C ASP A 32 11.35 9.09 7.24
N MET A 33 10.46 9.90 6.65
CA MET A 33 9.43 10.64 7.37
C MET A 33 8.53 9.70 8.19
N ILE A 34 7.96 8.67 7.56
CA ILE A 34 7.08 7.71 8.25
C ILE A 34 7.82 6.95 9.35
N THR A 35 9.03 6.47 9.07
CA THR A 35 9.87 5.78 10.08
C THR A 35 10.14 6.69 11.28
N GLY A 36 10.47 7.95 11.01
CA GLY A 36 10.72 8.97 12.05
C GLY A 36 9.50 9.24 12.92
N ARG A 37 8.34 9.45 12.30
CA ARG A 37 7.07 9.70 13.01
C ARG A 37 6.65 8.52 13.88
N LEU A 38 6.69 7.31 13.35
CA LEU A 38 6.34 6.11 14.11
C LEU A 38 7.23 5.92 15.35
N LYS A 39 8.52 6.24 15.25
CA LYS A 39 9.45 6.18 16.38
C LYS A 39 9.22 7.30 17.39
N LYS A 40 9.14 8.55 16.91
CA LYS A 40 9.14 9.74 17.75
C LYS A 40 7.77 10.00 18.40
N GLU A 41 6.69 9.86 17.63
CA GLU A 41 5.33 10.22 18.07
C GLU A 41 4.62 9.04 18.74
N LEU A 42 4.83 7.80 18.24
CA LEU A 42 4.17 6.62 18.77
C LEU A 42 5.08 5.72 19.62
N GLY A 43 6.37 6.03 19.73
CA GLY A 43 7.32 5.24 20.53
C GLY A 43 7.54 3.81 20.02
N MET A 44 7.16 3.53 18.78
CA MET A 44 7.20 2.17 18.22
C MET A 44 8.63 1.75 17.84
N SER A 45 8.92 0.46 17.99
CA SER A 45 10.16 -0.14 17.51
C SER A 45 10.07 -0.40 16.01
N VAL A 46 10.71 0.48 15.22
CA VAL A 46 10.60 0.48 13.74
C VAL A 46 11.94 0.23 13.08
N ARG A 47 11.99 -0.62 12.06
CA ARG A 47 13.16 -0.81 11.20
C ARG A 47 12.80 -0.64 9.73
N ARG A 48 13.67 0.04 8.97
CA ARG A 48 13.55 0.09 7.51
C ARG A 48 13.97 -1.23 6.90
N PHE A 49 13.36 -1.56 5.77
CA PHE A 49 13.70 -2.71 4.96
C PHE A 49 13.62 -2.30 3.48
N THR A 50 14.78 -2.09 2.86
CA THR A 50 14.92 -1.58 1.50
C THR A 50 15.89 -2.45 0.69
N SER A 51 16.29 -1.99 -0.48
CA SER A 51 17.34 -2.64 -1.27
C SER A 51 18.76 -2.35 -0.75
N GLN A 52 18.92 -1.43 0.22
CA GLN A 52 20.22 -1.02 0.73
C GLN A 52 20.80 -1.98 1.76
N GLU A 53 19.94 -2.71 2.49
CA GLU A 53 20.39 -3.67 3.50
C GLU A 53 21.01 -4.90 2.81
N ASN A 54 22.18 -5.33 3.31
CA ASN A 54 22.82 -6.55 2.85
C ASN A 54 22.08 -7.81 3.34
N LEU A 55 22.53 -8.99 2.91
CA LEU A 55 21.85 -10.25 3.21
C LEU A 55 21.78 -10.55 4.71
N GLU A 56 22.86 -10.27 5.45
CA GLU A 56 22.95 -10.54 6.90
C GLU A 56 22.00 -9.60 7.66
N GLU A 57 22.02 -8.31 7.35
CA GLU A 57 21.11 -7.31 7.94
C GLU A 57 19.64 -7.67 7.67
N ARG A 58 19.32 -8.12 6.45
CA ARG A 58 17.97 -8.56 6.11
C ARG A 58 17.52 -9.79 6.92
N GLN A 59 18.42 -10.74 7.19
CA GLN A 59 18.13 -11.89 8.03
C GLN A 59 17.90 -11.47 9.49
N GLU A 60 18.73 -10.58 10.00
CA GLU A 60 18.62 -10.03 11.34
C GLU A 60 17.30 -9.27 11.53
N ILE A 61 16.95 -8.40 10.59
CA ILE A 61 15.68 -7.66 10.61
C ILE A 61 14.49 -8.62 10.67
N LYS A 62 14.49 -9.66 9.83
CA LYS A 62 13.42 -10.68 9.84
C LYS A 62 13.34 -11.42 11.16
N LYS A 63 14.47 -11.76 11.78
CA LYS A 63 14.54 -12.44 13.07
C LYS A 63 13.93 -11.57 14.17
N TYR A 64 14.31 -10.30 14.27
CA TYR A 64 13.80 -9.37 15.26
C TYR A 64 12.34 -8.99 15.04
N PHE A 65 11.90 -8.93 13.79
CA PHE A 65 10.48 -8.74 13.47
C PHE A 65 9.65 -9.96 13.88
N LYS A 66 10.12 -11.17 13.60
CA LYS A 66 9.44 -12.41 14.01
C LYS A 66 9.34 -12.54 15.54
N SER A 67 10.31 -12.04 16.29
CA SER A 67 10.32 -12.07 17.77
C SER A 67 9.54 -10.90 18.40
N GLY A 68 9.01 -9.97 17.62
CA GLY A 68 8.31 -8.77 18.12
C GLY A 68 9.25 -7.67 18.63
N GLN A 69 10.57 -7.84 18.57
CA GLN A 69 11.51 -6.78 18.95
C GLN A 69 11.42 -5.57 18.01
N TYR A 70 11.17 -5.80 16.73
CA TYR A 70 10.69 -4.78 15.81
C TYR A 70 9.20 -4.96 15.62
N GLN A 71 8.41 -3.99 16.07
CA GLN A 71 6.96 -3.98 15.90
C GLN A 71 6.58 -3.70 14.45
N VAL A 72 7.34 -2.80 13.81
CA VAL A 72 7.03 -2.28 12.47
C VAL A 72 8.24 -2.41 11.55
N ILE A 73 7.98 -2.88 10.36
CA ILE A 73 8.88 -2.74 9.22
C ILE A 73 8.31 -1.67 8.27
N THR A 74 9.09 -0.64 7.94
CA THR A 74 8.81 0.27 6.84
C THR A 74 9.59 -0.17 5.61
N ALA A 75 8.93 -0.26 4.44
CA ALA A 75 9.50 -0.93 3.27
C ALA A 75 9.20 -0.18 1.97
N ILE A 76 10.16 -0.22 1.03
CA ILE A 76 10.01 0.23 -0.36
C ILE A 76 10.36 -0.94 -1.28
N ARG A 77 9.47 -1.30 -2.22
CA ARG A 77 9.68 -2.30 -3.29
C ARG A 77 10.19 -3.69 -2.87
N CYS A 78 10.60 -3.88 -1.62
CA CYS A 78 11.23 -5.12 -1.14
C CYS A 78 10.29 -6.33 -1.13
N LEU A 79 8.98 -6.13 -1.19
CA LEU A 79 8.01 -7.22 -1.35
C LEU A 79 7.93 -7.70 -2.81
N ASP A 80 8.43 -6.92 -3.76
CA ASP A 80 8.37 -7.25 -5.18
C ASP A 80 9.51 -8.21 -5.58
N GLU A 81 10.63 -8.21 -4.84
CA GLU A 81 11.89 -8.92 -5.17
C GLU A 81 12.09 -10.28 -4.46
N GLY A 82 11.05 -11.09 -4.27
CA GLY A 82 11.25 -12.42 -3.67
C GLY A 82 11.48 -12.43 -2.15
N VAL A 83 11.45 -11.29 -1.48
CA VAL A 83 11.65 -11.20 -0.03
C VAL A 83 10.43 -11.72 0.72
N ASN A 84 10.62 -12.74 1.52
CA ASN A 84 9.61 -13.25 2.43
C ASN A 84 9.78 -12.60 3.80
N ILE A 85 8.80 -11.78 4.23
CA ILE A 85 8.71 -11.27 5.60
C ILE A 85 7.67 -12.11 6.32
N PRO A 86 8.06 -12.90 7.34
CA PRO A 86 7.14 -13.81 8.00
C PRO A 86 6.15 -13.06 8.90
N GLY A 87 4.92 -13.56 8.94
CA GLY A 87 3.98 -13.25 10.01
C GLY A 87 3.37 -11.84 10.01
N ILE A 88 3.36 -11.11 8.88
CA ILE A 88 2.70 -9.80 8.82
C ILE A 88 1.22 -9.95 9.14
N LYS A 89 0.75 -9.34 10.23
CA LYS A 89 -0.65 -9.34 10.66
C LYS A 89 -1.40 -8.12 10.13
N THR A 90 -0.74 -6.95 10.14
CA THR A 90 -1.33 -5.68 9.69
C THR A 90 -0.41 -5.03 8.65
N ALA A 91 -0.98 -4.55 7.57
CA ALA A 91 -0.26 -3.83 6.53
C ALA A 91 -0.92 -2.50 6.20
N PHE A 92 -0.12 -1.44 6.12
CA PHE A 92 -0.51 -0.12 5.64
C PHE A 92 0.18 0.12 4.30
N ILE A 93 -0.59 0.22 3.23
CA ILE A 93 -0.08 0.46 1.87
C ILE A 93 -0.28 1.94 1.56
N LEU A 94 0.75 2.76 1.83
CA LEU A 94 0.71 4.21 1.63
C LEU A 94 1.02 4.62 0.19
N ALA A 95 1.65 3.74 -0.57
CA ALA A 95 1.91 3.94 -1.98
C ALA A 95 1.86 2.60 -2.70
N SER A 96 1.21 2.55 -3.84
CA SER A 96 1.11 1.36 -4.66
C SER A 96 1.68 1.58 -6.05
N SER A 97 2.09 0.52 -6.69
CA SER A 97 2.42 0.51 -8.10
C SER A 97 1.14 0.47 -8.93
N ARG A 98 1.18 1.09 -10.12
CA ARG A 98 0.14 0.91 -11.14
C ARG A 98 0.24 -0.44 -11.85
N ASN A 99 1.36 -1.15 -11.70
CA ASN A 99 1.57 -2.45 -12.34
C ASN A 99 0.77 -3.54 -11.60
N PRO A 100 -0.22 -4.16 -12.25
CA PRO A 100 -1.04 -5.21 -11.65
C PRO A 100 -0.23 -6.37 -11.09
N LYS A 101 0.82 -6.80 -11.77
CA LYS A 101 1.68 -7.90 -11.34
C LYS A 101 2.34 -7.61 -9.99
N GLU A 102 2.79 -6.37 -9.78
CA GLU A 102 3.46 -5.98 -8.54
C GLU A 102 2.51 -5.99 -7.33
N PHE A 103 1.33 -5.37 -7.44
CA PHE A 103 0.43 -5.33 -6.28
C PHE A 103 -0.26 -6.68 -6.01
N ILE A 104 -0.54 -7.50 -7.03
CA ILE A 104 -1.03 -8.87 -6.86
C ILE A 104 0.01 -9.73 -6.14
N GLN A 105 1.29 -9.66 -6.55
CA GLN A 105 2.37 -10.37 -5.85
C GLN A 105 2.53 -9.91 -4.41
N ARG A 106 2.47 -8.59 -4.17
CA ARG A 106 2.53 -7.99 -2.84
C ARG A 106 1.40 -8.49 -1.96
N ARG A 107 0.16 -8.43 -2.45
CA ARG A 107 -1.02 -9.00 -1.77
C ARG A 107 -0.82 -10.46 -1.41
N GLY A 108 -0.39 -11.29 -2.36
CA GLY A 108 -0.14 -12.71 -2.13
C GLY A 108 0.89 -12.98 -1.02
N ARG A 109 1.84 -12.07 -0.80
CA ARG A 109 2.81 -12.17 0.31
C ARG A 109 2.23 -11.72 1.64
N LEU A 110 1.41 -10.68 1.65
CA LEU A 110 0.70 -10.21 2.84
C LEU A 110 -0.29 -11.27 3.36
N LEU A 111 -0.92 -12.01 2.45
CA LEU A 111 -1.93 -13.03 2.78
C LEU A 111 -1.33 -14.42 3.09
N ARG A 112 -0.01 -14.59 3.06
CA ARG A 112 0.60 -15.88 3.39
C ARG A 112 0.23 -16.32 4.80
N LYS A 113 -0.20 -17.57 4.91
CA LYS A 113 -0.46 -18.22 6.20
C LYS A 113 0.83 -18.37 7.00
N SER A 114 0.75 -18.21 8.30
CA SER A 114 1.80 -18.53 9.26
C SER A 114 1.17 -19.10 10.53
N ASP A 115 1.95 -19.77 11.36
CA ASP A 115 1.47 -20.57 12.51
C ASP A 115 0.53 -19.83 13.48
N ASN A 116 0.57 -18.48 13.50
CA ASN A 116 -0.24 -17.63 14.39
C ASN A 116 -1.03 -16.55 13.62
N LYS A 117 -1.40 -16.85 12.37
CA LYS A 117 -2.09 -15.86 11.52
C LYS A 117 -3.12 -16.54 10.63
N ASP A 118 -4.39 -16.33 10.95
CA ASP A 118 -5.52 -16.78 10.13
C ASP A 118 -5.93 -15.71 9.11
N LYS A 119 -5.82 -14.43 9.48
CA LYS A 119 -6.19 -13.27 8.66
C LYS A 119 -5.11 -12.20 8.67
N ALA A 120 -5.13 -11.35 7.67
CA ALA A 120 -4.35 -10.11 7.64
C ALA A 120 -5.30 -8.92 7.51
N VAL A 121 -5.01 -7.85 8.25
CA VAL A 121 -5.68 -6.57 8.08
C VAL A 121 -4.86 -5.71 7.13
N ILE A 122 -5.44 -5.25 6.04
CA ILE A 122 -4.77 -4.42 5.04
C ILE A 122 -5.49 -3.08 4.94
N TYR A 123 -4.78 -2.01 5.25
CA TYR A 123 -5.20 -0.63 4.99
C TYR A 123 -4.58 -0.18 3.69
N ASP A 124 -5.37 -0.19 2.62
CA ASP A 124 -4.94 0.28 1.30
C ASP A 124 -5.38 1.73 1.10
N PHE A 125 -4.40 2.62 0.96
CA PHE A 125 -4.65 4.05 0.77
C PHE A 125 -4.80 4.36 -0.70
N VAL A 126 -6.01 4.68 -1.12
CA VAL A 126 -6.35 5.07 -2.49
C VAL A 126 -5.87 6.50 -2.75
N THR A 127 -5.16 6.70 -3.84
CA THR A 127 -4.66 8.01 -4.24
C THR A 127 -5.47 8.56 -5.40
N LEU A 128 -6.19 9.63 -5.15
CA LEU A 128 -6.95 10.33 -6.19
C LEU A 128 -6.20 11.61 -6.62
N PRO A 129 -6.28 12.01 -7.92
CA PRO A 129 -5.68 13.23 -8.42
C PRO A 129 -6.21 14.50 -7.75
N ARG A 130 -7.44 14.45 -7.29
CA ARG A 130 -8.15 15.54 -6.59
C ARG A 130 -9.13 14.98 -5.56
N ARG A 131 -9.63 15.83 -4.66
CA ARG A 131 -10.67 15.44 -3.70
C ARG A 131 -11.96 15.10 -4.44
N LEU A 132 -12.74 14.14 -3.95
CA LEU A 132 -13.99 13.72 -4.61
C LEU A 132 -14.98 14.88 -4.77
N GLU A 133 -15.05 15.79 -3.80
CA GLU A 133 -15.88 17.00 -3.85
C GLU A 133 -15.49 18.01 -4.94
N ASP A 134 -14.23 17.94 -5.40
CA ASP A 134 -13.67 18.85 -6.42
C ASP A 134 -13.66 18.20 -7.82
N VAL A 135 -14.16 16.96 -7.94
CA VAL A 135 -14.21 16.25 -9.22
C VAL A 135 -15.35 16.78 -10.08
N LEU A 136 -15.04 17.04 -11.35
CA LEU A 136 -16.02 17.33 -12.39
C LEU A 136 -15.96 16.23 -13.46
N PRO A 137 -17.10 15.85 -14.11
CA PRO A 137 -17.10 14.80 -15.14
C PRO A 137 -16.07 15.02 -16.25
N MET A 138 -15.80 16.27 -16.61
CA MET A 138 -14.79 16.64 -17.61
C MET A 138 -13.35 16.32 -17.19
N ASN A 139 -13.10 16.03 -15.91
CA ASN A 139 -11.78 15.67 -15.41
C ASN A 139 -11.44 14.19 -15.70
N PHE A 140 -12.42 13.36 -16.09
CA PHE A 140 -12.21 11.92 -16.24
C PHE A 140 -11.07 11.62 -17.21
N GLU A 141 -11.05 12.20 -18.40
CA GLU A 141 -10.02 11.91 -19.40
C GLU A 141 -8.60 12.25 -18.92
N SER A 142 -8.44 13.36 -18.16
CA SER A 142 -7.13 13.72 -17.60
C SER A 142 -6.67 12.83 -16.46
N ASP A 143 -7.60 12.26 -15.72
CA ASP A 143 -7.36 11.51 -14.49
C ASP A 143 -7.49 9.98 -14.72
N LYS A 144 -8.01 9.57 -15.88
CA LYS A 144 -8.41 8.20 -16.25
C LYS A 144 -7.35 7.17 -15.88
N SER A 145 -6.11 7.38 -16.27
CA SER A 145 -5.02 6.42 -16.04
C SER A 145 -4.76 6.15 -14.55
N ILE A 146 -4.90 7.16 -13.69
CA ILE A 146 -4.73 7.01 -12.24
C ILE A 146 -5.95 6.32 -11.65
N ILE A 147 -7.14 6.79 -12.02
CA ILE A 147 -8.41 6.28 -11.47
C ILE A 147 -8.60 4.81 -11.80
N ILE A 148 -8.40 4.40 -13.04
CA ILE A 148 -8.54 2.99 -13.43
C ILE A 148 -7.54 2.11 -12.68
N GLY A 149 -6.28 2.54 -12.56
CA GLY A 149 -5.29 1.78 -11.81
C GLY A 149 -5.64 1.62 -10.32
N GLU A 150 -6.18 2.67 -9.68
CA GLU A 150 -6.63 2.63 -8.29
C GLU A 150 -7.86 1.74 -8.13
N LEU A 151 -8.88 1.88 -8.98
CA LEU A 151 -10.10 1.07 -8.94
C LEU A 151 -9.79 -0.41 -9.19
N PHE A 152 -8.90 -0.72 -10.13
CA PHE A 152 -8.50 -2.10 -10.39
C PHE A 152 -7.81 -2.72 -9.17
N ARG A 153 -6.92 -1.98 -8.51
CA ARG A 153 -6.27 -2.44 -7.29
C ARG A 153 -7.30 -2.67 -6.18
N MET A 154 -8.25 -1.75 -5.98
CA MET A 154 -9.34 -1.90 -5.02
C MET A 154 -10.16 -3.15 -5.29
N GLN A 155 -10.56 -3.39 -6.54
CA GLN A 155 -11.33 -4.57 -6.95
C GLN A 155 -10.57 -5.87 -6.66
N GLU A 156 -9.27 -5.92 -6.96
CA GLU A 156 -8.42 -7.07 -6.70
C GLU A 156 -8.24 -7.36 -5.21
N PHE A 157 -8.16 -6.33 -4.35
CA PHE A 157 -8.11 -6.53 -2.91
C PHE A 157 -9.48 -6.92 -2.34
N ALA A 158 -10.56 -6.27 -2.78
CA ALA A 158 -11.92 -6.55 -2.35
C ALA A 158 -12.32 -7.99 -2.60
N GLY A 159 -11.99 -8.53 -3.78
CA GLY A 159 -12.33 -9.90 -4.17
C GLY A 159 -11.80 -11.01 -3.25
N LEU A 160 -10.86 -10.70 -2.35
CA LEU A 160 -10.31 -11.62 -1.36
C LEU A 160 -10.54 -11.17 0.09
N SER A 161 -11.27 -10.08 0.30
CA SER A 161 -11.53 -9.53 1.63
C SER A 161 -12.82 -10.07 2.24
N ASP A 162 -12.90 -9.97 3.56
CA ASP A 162 -14.13 -10.26 4.31
C ASP A 162 -15.13 -9.08 4.24
N ASN A 163 -14.71 -7.90 3.74
CA ASN A 163 -15.52 -6.69 3.65
C ASN A 163 -15.58 -6.08 2.23
N PRO A 164 -15.93 -6.87 1.18
CA PRO A 164 -15.91 -6.40 -0.20
C PRO A 164 -16.85 -5.21 -0.44
N TYR A 165 -17.99 -5.16 0.23
CA TYR A 165 -18.99 -4.12 0.04
C TYR A 165 -18.50 -2.70 0.38
N GLU A 166 -17.61 -2.55 1.36
CA GLU A 166 -17.04 -1.24 1.70
C GLU A 166 -16.18 -0.71 0.55
N ALA A 167 -15.37 -1.59 -0.04
CA ALA A 167 -14.55 -1.22 -1.20
C ALA A 167 -15.42 -0.95 -2.44
N GLU A 168 -16.45 -1.76 -2.69
CA GLU A 168 -17.39 -1.56 -3.80
C GLU A 168 -18.14 -0.23 -3.67
N ASN A 169 -18.57 0.14 -2.47
CA ASN A 169 -19.22 1.42 -2.23
C ASN A 169 -18.29 2.59 -2.55
N LEU A 170 -17.03 2.55 -2.08
CA LEU A 170 -16.05 3.60 -2.37
C LEU A 170 -15.72 3.65 -3.87
N MET A 171 -15.62 2.51 -4.55
CA MET A 171 -15.44 2.46 -6.01
C MET A 171 -16.61 3.13 -6.74
N ASN A 172 -17.85 2.85 -6.31
CA ASN A 172 -19.04 3.47 -6.89
C ASN A 172 -19.08 4.98 -6.63
N GLU A 173 -18.67 5.45 -5.45
CA GLU A 173 -18.56 6.89 -5.15
C GLU A 173 -17.56 7.57 -6.07
N ILE A 174 -16.39 6.95 -6.30
CA ILE A 174 -15.36 7.47 -7.22
C ILE A 174 -15.93 7.54 -8.65
N MET A 175 -16.49 6.44 -9.15
CA MET A 175 -17.08 6.40 -10.49
C MET A 175 -18.22 7.42 -10.67
N PHE A 176 -19.06 7.56 -9.66
CA PHE A 176 -20.15 8.54 -9.67
C PHE A 176 -19.62 9.97 -9.74
N ALA A 177 -18.60 10.32 -8.95
CA ALA A 177 -17.99 11.64 -8.94
C ALA A 177 -17.42 12.03 -10.31
N TYR A 178 -16.81 11.07 -11.02
CA TYR A 178 -16.30 11.27 -12.37
C TYR A 178 -17.37 11.17 -13.48
N GLY A 179 -18.61 10.84 -13.14
CA GLY A 179 -19.67 10.62 -14.12
C GLY A 179 -19.38 9.47 -15.09
N ALA A 180 -18.54 8.52 -14.70
CA ALA A 180 -18.03 7.46 -15.55
C ALA A 180 -18.37 6.09 -14.95
N TYR A 181 -19.13 5.30 -15.70
CA TYR A 181 -19.47 3.92 -15.33
C TYR A 181 -18.89 2.99 -16.39
N PHE A 182 -17.93 2.16 -15.99
CA PHE A 182 -17.23 1.24 -16.88
C PHE A 182 -16.85 -0.04 -16.14
N ASP A 183 -16.60 -1.11 -16.88
CA ASP A 183 -15.96 -2.30 -16.32
C ASP A 183 -14.46 -2.04 -16.18
N VAL A 184 -14.00 -2.04 -14.94
CA VAL A 184 -12.60 -1.73 -14.59
C VAL A 184 -11.63 -2.73 -15.25
N LYS A 185 -12.02 -4.01 -15.38
CA LYS A 185 -11.16 -5.04 -15.98
C LYS A 185 -11.04 -4.86 -17.47
N GLU A 186 -12.14 -4.51 -18.16
CA GLU A 186 -12.12 -4.21 -19.58
C GLU A 186 -11.23 -3.00 -19.89
N GLU A 187 -11.32 -1.95 -19.09
CA GLU A 187 -10.48 -0.75 -19.23
C GLU A 187 -9.00 -1.03 -19.00
N VAL A 188 -8.67 -1.85 -17.98
CA VAL A 188 -7.27 -2.26 -17.74
C VAL A 188 -6.73 -3.07 -18.93
N GLN A 189 -7.50 -4.01 -19.45
CA GLN A 189 -7.09 -4.80 -20.61
C GLN A 189 -6.83 -3.92 -21.84
N GLN A 190 -7.71 -2.97 -22.12
CA GLN A 190 -7.51 -2.01 -23.23
C GLN A 190 -6.26 -1.16 -23.02
N MET A 191 -5.98 -0.75 -21.78
CA MET A 191 -4.76 0.01 -21.47
C MET A 191 -3.50 -0.84 -21.64
N GLU A 192 -3.51 -2.12 -21.22
CA GLU A 192 -2.38 -3.03 -21.41
C GLU A 192 -2.12 -3.32 -22.88
N GLU A 193 -3.14 -3.47 -23.70
CA GLU A 193 -3.02 -3.63 -25.15
C GLU A 193 -2.46 -2.37 -25.83
N TYR A 194 -2.84 -1.18 -25.36
CA TYR A 194 -2.37 0.09 -25.93
C TYR A 194 -0.93 0.45 -25.52
N TYR A 195 -0.51 0.10 -24.29
CA TYR A 195 0.83 0.41 -23.75
C TYR A 195 1.79 -0.79 -23.74
N GLY A 196 1.34 -1.96 -24.16
CA GLY A 196 2.10 -3.22 -24.16
C GLY A 196 2.86 -3.51 -25.44
N GLU A 197 2.89 -2.55 -26.41
CA GLU A 197 3.71 -2.63 -27.62
C GLU A 197 5.11 -2.03 -27.41
#